data_1eab22d4cc1740fd574d16bdd71c8b8b
#
_entry.id   1eab22d4cc1740fd574d16bdd71c8b8b
#
_cell.length_a   1.000
_cell.length_b   1.000
_cell.length_c   1.000
_cell.angle_alpha   90.00
_cell.angle_beta   90.00
_cell.angle_gamma   90.00
#
_symmetry.space_group_name_H-M   'P 1'
#
loop_
_entity.id
_entity.type
_entity.pdbx_description
1 polymer ?
#
loop_
_entity_poly.entity_id
_entity_poly.type
_entity_poly.pdbx_seq_one_letter_code
_entity_poly.pdbx_strand_id
1 'polypeptide(L)'
;IEGGEKAQILKGATGTGKTYTMSQVIQRVNKPTLVIAHNKTLAGQLYGEFKEFFPDNAVEYFVSYYDFYQPEAYVPSSDTYIEKDSSVNDEIDKLRHSATSALLERNDVIVVASVSCIYGLGSPKEYADSAVSLRPSQEISRDKLLNDLVDIQFERNDIDFQRGKFRVRGDVVEIFPASRDEHAFRVEFFGDEIDRICEIESLTGRNLGEVEHLVLFPATH
;
A
#
# COMPACT_ATOMS: atom_id res chain seq x y z
N ILE A 1 22.21 -17.38 -8.85
CA ILE A 1 20.97 -16.85 -9.45
C ILE A 1 21.12 -16.87 -10.99
N GLU A 2 22.17 -16.30 -11.52
CA GLU A 2 22.42 -16.31 -12.98
C GLU A 2 22.66 -17.72 -13.56
N GLY A 3 23.12 -18.67 -12.74
CA GLY A 3 23.31 -20.07 -13.12
C GLY A 3 22.03 -20.89 -13.24
N GLY A 4 20.85 -20.32 -13.00
CA GLY A 4 19.54 -20.99 -13.13
C GLY A 4 19.19 -21.95 -12.00
N GLU A 5 19.93 -21.96 -10.90
CA GLU A 5 19.61 -22.76 -9.72
C GLU A 5 18.27 -22.31 -9.12
N LYS A 6 17.37 -23.26 -8.89
CA LYS A 6 16.02 -22.99 -8.37
C LYS A 6 16.01 -22.58 -6.89
N ALA A 7 16.99 -23.03 -6.11
CA ALA A 7 17.11 -22.75 -4.69
C ALA A 7 18.57 -22.76 -4.24
N GLN A 8 18.89 -21.86 -3.31
CA GLN A 8 20.20 -21.76 -2.68
C GLN A 8 20.03 -21.58 -1.18
N ILE A 9 20.97 -22.09 -0.39
CA ILE A 9 20.96 -21.98 1.08
C ILE A 9 22.19 -21.22 1.54
N LEU A 10 21.99 -20.05 2.18
CA LEU A 10 23.02 -19.30 2.87
C LEU A 10 23.03 -19.68 4.36
N LYS A 11 24.05 -20.45 4.81
CA LYS A 11 24.22 -20.83 6.21
C LYS A 11 25.23 -19.91 6.91
N GLY A 12 24.91 -19.50 8.13
CA GLY A 12 25.80 -18.72 8.97
C GLY A 12 25.20 -18.52 10.36
N ALA A 13 26.05 -18.34 11.38
CA ALA A 13 25.62 -18.00 12.73
C ALA A 13 24.94 -16.62 12.78
N THR A 14 24.26 -16.30 13.86
CA THR A 14 23.74 -14.94 14.09
C THR A 14 24.90 -13.94 14.11
N GLY A 15 24.71 -12.77 13.50
CA GLY A 15 25.74 -11.72 13.45
C GLY A 15 26.82 -11.90 12.37
N THR A 16 26.72 -12.92 11.50
CA THR A 16 27.73 -13.14 10.42
C THR A 16 27.46 -12.35 9.14
N GLY A 17 26.56 -11.38 9.15
CA GLY A 17 26.27 -10.52 8.00
C GLY A 17 25.40 -11.17 6.91
N LYS A 18 24.55 -12.15 7.26
CA LYS A 18 23.66 -12.79 6.26
C LYS A 18 22.73 -11.77 5.57
N THR A 19 22.13 -10.85 6.33
CA THR A 19 21.24 -9.82 5.78
C THR A 19 22.00 -8.91 4.82
N TYR A 20 23.21 -8.48 5.21
CA TYR A 20 24.08 -7.70 4.34
C TYR A 20 24.45 -8.46 3.04
N THR A 21 24.81 -9.75 3.15
CA THR A 21 25.07 -10.58 1.97
C THR A 21 23.86 -10.63 1.05
N MET A 22 22.66 -10.81 1.62
CA MET A 22 21.41 -10.81 0.84
C MET A 22 21.16 -9.46 0.18
N SER A 23 21.39 -8.34 0.87
CA SER A 23 21.26 -7.01 0.28
C SER A 23 22.18 -6.81 -0.93
N GLN A 24 23.43 -7.30 -0.86
CA GLN A 24 24.37 -7.25 -1.98
C GLN A 24 23.90 -8.10 -3.18
N VAL A 25 23.26 -9.23 -2.92
CA VAL A 25 22.67 -10.07 -3.98
C VAL A 25 21.49 -9.35 -4.63
N ILE A 26 20.58 -8.81 -3.84
CA ILE A 26 19.39 -8.07 -4.31
C ILE A 26 19.84 -6.89 -5.19
N GLN A 27 20.80 -6.10 -4.71
CA GLN A 27 21.32 -4.95 -5.45
C GLN A 27 21.89 -5.33 -6.82
N ARG A 28 22.66 -6.43 -6.90
CA ARG A 28 23.27 -6.88 -8.15
C ARG A 28 22.26 -7.46 -9.13
N VAL A 29 21.26 -8.17 -8.63
CA VAL A 29 20.22 -8.80 -9.46
C VAL A 29 19.20 -7.77 -9.93
N ASN A 30 18.92 -6.76 -9.13
CA ASN A 30 18.01 -5.63 -9.42
C ASN A 30 16.64 -6.09 -9.98
N LYS A 31 15.99 -6.99 -9.26
CA LYS A 31 14.65 -7.48 -9.58
C LYS A 31 13.71 -7.30 -8.39
N PRO A 32 12.40 -7.20 -8.62
CA PRO A 32 11.43 -7.26 -7.53
C PRO A 32 11.71 -8.46 -6.63
N THR A 33 11.79 -8.21 -5.33
CA THR A 33 12.24 -9.18 -4.35
C THR A 33 11.23 -9.34 -3.23
N LEU A 34 10.90 -10.58 -2.88
CA LEU A 34 10.09 -10.91 -1.72
C LEU A 34 10.96 -11.54 -0.63
N VAL A 35 10.98 -10.95 0.55
CA VAL A 35 11.65 -11.43 1.75
C VAL A 35 10.59 -11.91 2.74
N ILE A 36 10.53 -13.20 3.02
CA ILE A 36 9.53 -13.78 3.92
C ILE A 36 10.18 -14.10 5.28
N ALA A 37 9.64 -13.51 6.34
CA ALA A 37 9.99 -13.80 7.72
C ALA A 37 8.90 -14.64 8.40
N HIS A 38 9.28 -15.47 9.37
CA HIS A 38 8.34 -16.35 10.05
C HIS A 38 7.39 -15.63 11.04
N ASN A 39 7.69 -14.39 11.42
CA ASN A 39 6.82 -13.57 12.28
C ASN A 39 6.96 -12.06 11.99
N LYS A 40 6.03 -11.26 12.56
CA LYS A 40 6.00 -9.80 12.40
C LYS A 40 7.27 -9.11 12.95
N THR A 41 7.80 -9.56 14.08
CA THR A 41 8.95 -8.94 14.73
C THR A 41 10.21 -9.01 13.86
N LEU A 42 10.50 -10.21 13.33
CA LEU A 42 11.61 -10.38 12.41
C LEU A 42 11.37 -9.64 11.08
N ALA A 43 10.14 -9.65 10.57
CA ALA A 43 9.80 -8.87 9.38
C ALA A 43 10.06 -7.38 9.60
N GLY A 44 9.68 -6.82 10.75
CA GLY A 44 9.93 -5.41 11.10
C GLY A 44 11.42 -5.08 11.20
N GLN A 45 12.21 -5.95 11.82
CA GLN A 45 13.67 -5.79 11.88
C GLN A 45 14.29 -5.78 10.47
N LEU A 46 13.96 -6.78 9.64
CA LEU A 46 14.48 -6.87 8.28
C LEU A 46 14.04 -5.68 7.42
N TYR A 47 12.80 -5.22 7.57
CA TYR A 47 12.30 -4.03 6.89
C TYR A 47 13.16 -2.79 7.22
N GLY A 48 13.47 -2.56 8.51
CA GLY A 48 14.37 -1.47 8.92
C GLY A 48 15.76 -1.60 8.32
N GLU A 49 16.38 -2.78 8.42
CA GLU A 49 17.71 -3.04 7.84
C GLU A 49 17.72 -2.83 6.30
N PHE A 50 16.71 -3.33 5.58
CA PHE A 50 16.64 -3.12 4.12
C PHE A 50 16.39 -1.67 3.73
N LYS A 51 15.61 -0.90 4.49
CA LYS A 51 15.47 0.54 4.26
C LYS A 51 16.79 1.31 4.37
N GLU A 52 17.64 0.93 5.29
CA GLU A 52 18.97 1.50 5.42
C GLU A 52 19.90 1.12 4.24
N PHE A 53 19.80 -0.13 3.76
CA PHE A 53 20.61 -0.60 2.63
C PHE A 53 20.14 -0.07 1.27
N PHE A 54 18.86 0.26 1.15
CA PHE A 54 18.20 0.66 -0.10
C PHE A 54 17.38 1.95 0.06
N PRO A 55 18.04 3.10 0.28
CA PRO A 55 17.34 4.36 0.56
C PRO A 55 16.49 4.86 -0.62
N ASP A 56 16.82 4.49 -1.86
CA ASP A 56 16.15 4.95 -3.08
C ASP A 56 15.12 3.94 -3.63
N ASN A 57 15.16 2.69 -3.15
CA ASN A 57 14.25 1.64 -3.58
C ASN A 57 12.90 1.72 -2.83
N ALA A 58 11.86 1.15 -3.42
CA ALA A 58 10.60 0.89 -2.71
C ALA A 58 10.78 -0.32 -1.78
N VAL A 59 11.15 -0.07 -0.53
CA VAL A 59 11.18 -1.10 0.51
C VAL A 59 9.87 -1.06 1.25
N GLU A 60 9.09 -2.14 1.14
CA GLU A 60 7.70 -2.22 1.58
C GLU A 60 7.51 -3.27 2.67
N TYR A 61 6.53 -3.05 3.55
CA TYR A 61 6.22 -3.92 4.67
C TYR A 61 4.84 -4.56 4.51
N PHE A 62 4.78 -5.89 4.53
CA PHE A 62 3.54 -6.61 4.28
C PHE A 62 3.30 -7.71 5.31
N VAL A 63 2.53 -7.40 6.35
CA VAL A 63 2.18 -8.32 7.44
C VAL A 63 0.67 -8.35 7.66
N SER A 64 0.17 -9.23 8.52
CA SER A 64 -1.24 -9.22 8.91
C SER A 64 -1.61 -7.90 9.60
N TYR A 65 -2.70 -7.27 9.20
CA TYR A 65 -3.20 -6.03 9.78
C TYR A 65 -3.97 -6.22 11.10
N TYR A 66 -4.21 -7.47 11.51
CA TYR A 66 -4.76 -7.75 12.83
C TYR A 66 -3.64 -7.75 13.90
N ASP A 67 -3.72 -6.83 14.85
CA ASP A 67 -2.77 -6.77 15.96
C ASP A 67 -3.20 -7.67 17.11
N PHE A 68 -4.50 -7.82 17.29
CA PHE A 68 -5.10 -8.58 18.37
C PHE A 68 -6.18 -9.51 17.81
N TYR A 69 -6.14 -10.76 18.24
CA TYR A 69 -7.18 -11.74 17.99
C TYR A 69 -7.57 -12.39 19.32
N GLN A 70 -8.74 -12.05 19.81
CA GLN A 70 -9.36 -12.73 20.94
C GLN A 70 -10.39 -13.72 20.40
N PRO A 71 -10.16 -15.03 20.52
CA PRO A 71 -11.15 -16.01 20.14
C PRO A 71 -12.37 -15.92 21.09
N GLU A 72 -13.53 -16.30 20.56
CA GLU A 72 -14.70 -16.49 21.39
C GLU A 72 -14.41 -17.51 22.51
N ALA A 73 -14.76 -17.16 23.73
CA ALA A 73 -14.63 -18.05 24.88
C ALA A 73 -15.80 -17.86 25.83
N TYR A 74 -16.29 -18.97 26.35
CA TYR A 74 -17.26 -18.97 27.44
C TYR A 74 -16.55 -19.39 28.74
N VAL A 75 -16.66 -18.56 29.78
CA VAL A 75 -16.09 -18.82 31.10
C VAL A 75 -17.22 -19.30 32.04
N PRO A 76 -17.40 -20.60 32.24
CA PRO A 76 -18.54 -21.14 33.02
C PRO A 76 -18.56 -20.68 34.48
N SER A 77 -17.39 -20.37 35.05
CA SER A 77 -17.28 -19.96 36.46
C SER A 77 -17.87 -18.57 36.74
N SER A 78 -17.95 -17.71 35.75
CA SER A 78 -18.48 -16.34 35.85
C SER A 78 -19.68 -16.10 34.95
N ASP A 79 -20.18 -17.13 34.24
CA ASP A 79 -21.25 -17.03 33.26
C ASP A 79 -20.99 -15.88 32.24
N THR A 80 -19.72 -15.75 31.82
CA THR A 80 -19.28 -14.66 30.96
C THR A 80 -18.96 -15.22 29.58
N TYR A 81 -19.62 -14.64 28.57
CA TYR A 81 -19.28 -14.85 27.17
C TYR A 81 -18.31 -13.76 26.74
N ILE A 82 -17.13 -14.17 26.28
CA ILE A 82 -16.13 -13.27 25.68
C ILE A 82 -16.33 -13.31 24.18
N GLU A 83 -16.77 -12.18 23.61
CA GLU A 83 -16.95 -12.04 22.16
C GLU A 83 -15.59 -12.04 21.44
N LYS A 84 -15.63 -12.51 20.19
CA LYS A 84 -14.48 -12.41 19.29
C LYS A 84 -14.18 -10.92 19.05
N ASP A 85 -12.96 -10.52 19.38
CA ASP A 85 -12.47 -9.18 19.10
C ASP A 85 -11.23 -9.23 18.19
N SER A 86 -11.22 -8.39 17.16
CA SER A 86 -10.08 -8.22 16.25
C SER A 86 -10.01 -6.77 15.82
N SER A 87 -8.99 -6.07 16.28
CA SER A 87 -8.72 -4.71 15.82
C SER A 87 -7.84 -4.70 14.58
N VAL A 88 -8.24 -3.91 13.59
CA VAL A 88 -7.43 -3.62 12.40
C VAL A 88 -6.48 -2.48 12.73
N ASN A 89 -5.20 -2.66 12.43
CA ASN A 89 -4.20 -1.61 12.58
C ASN A 89 -4.13 -0.80 11.28
N ASP A 90 -4.62 0.43 11.33
CA ASP A 90 -4.68 1.34 10.17
C ASP A 90 -3.32 1.66 9.56
N GLU A 91 -2.26 1.69 10.38
CA GLU A 91 -0.90 1.91 9.90
C GLU A 91 -0.39 0.71 9.09
N ILE A 92 -0.66 -0.50 9.56
CA ILE A 92 -0.31 -1.73 8.83
C ILE A 92 -1.15 -1.85 7.56
N ASP A 93 -2.43 -1.47 7.60
CA ASP A 93 -3.29 -1.45 6.43
C ASP A 93 -2.73 -0.52 5.35
N LYS A 94 -2.35 0.70 5.71
CA LYS A 94 -1.66 1.65 4.83
C LYS A 94 -0.39 1.05 4.20
N LEU A 95 0.47 0.42 5.01
CA LEU A 95 1.71 -0.19 4.51
C LEU A 95 1.44 -1.35 3.54
N ARG A 96 0.36 -2.10 3.73
CA ARG A 96 -0.07 -3.15 2.79
C ARG A 96 -0.52 -2.56 1.45
N HIS A 97 -1.32 -1.49 1.48
CA HIS A 97 -1.72 -0.77 0.27
C HIS A 97 -0.51 -0.17 -0.45
N SER A 98 0.45 0.40 0.29
CA SER A 98 1.72 0.88 -0.26
C SER A 98 2.48 -0.23 -0.99
N ALA A 99 2.62 -1.39 -0.36
CA ALA A 99 3.31 -2.54 -0.96
C ALA A 99 2.64 -3.01 -2.26
N THR A 100 1.31 -3.10 -2.27
CA THR A 100 0.55 -3.53 -3.45
C THR A 100 0.69 -2.52 -4.60
N SER A 101 0.56 -1.23 -4.31
CA SER A 101 0.72 -0.16 -5.30
C SER A 101 2.15 -0.13 -5.86
N ALA A 102 3.17 -0.21 -5.00
CA ALA A 102 4.57 -0.21 -5.41
C ALA A 102 4.90 -1.37 -6.35
N LEU A 103 4.37 -2.58 -6.10
CA LEU A 103 4.57 -3.74 -6.97
C LEU A 103 4.00 -3.57 -8.38
N LEU A 104 2.97 -2.73 -8.55
CA LEU A 104 2.35 -2.45 -9.85
C LEU A 104 2.99 -1.25 -10.57
N GLU A 105 3.60 -0.33 -9.82
CA GLU A 105 4.16 0.91 -10.37
C GLU A 105 5.68 0.88 -10.57
N ARG A 106 6.41 0.05 -9.81
CA ARG A 106 7.87 0.07 -9.75
C ARG A 106 8.48 -1.31 -9.99
N ASN A 107 9.72 -1.33 -10.47
CA ASN A 107 10.50 -2.55 -10.72
C ASN A 107 11.59 -2.80 -9.67
N ASP A 108 11.86 -1.82 -8.80
CA ASP A 108 12.91 -1.84 -7.77
C ASP A 108 12.33 -2.13 -6.37
N VAL A 109 11.25 -2.91 -6.30
CA VAL A 109 10.50 -3.15 -5.07
C VAL A 109 11.11 -4.30 -4.26
N ILE A 110 11.24 -4.09 -2.96
CA ILE A 110 11.63 -5.11 -1.98
C ILE A 110 10.50 -5.20 -0.95
N VAL A 111 9.71 -6.27 -1.01
CA VAL A 111 8.63 -6.51 -0.04
C VAL A 111 9.15 -7.39 1.08
N VAL A 112 9.12 -6.88 2.31
CA VAL A 112 9.41 -7.67 3.52
C VAL A 112 8.09 -8.07 4.15
N ALA A 113 7.81 -9.38 4.15
CA ALA A 113 6.53 -9.93 4.54
C ALA A 113 6.64 -10.95 5.68
N SER A 114 5.58 -11.09 6.46
CA SER A 114 5.40 -12.26 7.32
C SER A 114 4.71 -13.39 6.53
N VAL A 115 4.62 -14.57 7.14
CA VAL A 115 3.95 -15.73 6.54
C VAL A 115 2.49 -15.44 6.10
N SER A 116 1.87 -14.38 6.64
CA SER A 116 0.52 -13.97 6.23
C SER A 116 0.38 -13.58 4.75
N CYS A 117 1.48 -13.29 4.05
CA CYS A 117 1.46 -12.99 2.61
C CYS A 117 1.08 -14.18 1.72
N ILE A 118 1.08 -15.41 2.27
CA ILE A 118 0.66 -16.61 1.51
C ILE A 118 -0.87 -16.71 1.35
N TYR A 119 -1.62 -15.97 2.16
CA TYR A 119 -3.07 -15.90 2.04
C TYR A 119 -3.44 -14.87 0.97
N GLY A 120 -4.23 -15.31 -0.01
CA GLY A 120 -4.58 -14.48 -1.16
C GLY A 120 -5.41 -13.24 -0.77
N LEU A 121 -5.15 -12.14 -1.48
CA LEU A 121 -5.92 -10.89 -1.42
C LEU A 121 -6.90 -10.75 -2.61
N GLY A 122 -7.07 -11.81 -3.39
CA GLY A 122 -7.81 -11.78 -4.64
C GLY A 122 -6.89 -11.90 -5.86
N SER A 123 -7.41 -11.55 -7.03
CA SER A 123 -6.67 -11.60 -8.29
C SER A 123 -5.81 -10.34 -8.49
N PRO A 124 -4.48 -10.46 -8.58
CA PRO A 124 -3.62 -9.30 -8.88
C PRO A 124 -4.00 -8.61 -10.20
N LYS A 125 -4.50 -9.38 -11.17
CA LYS A 125 -4.95 -8.84 -12.46
C LYS A 125 -6.21 -8.00 -12.29
N GLU A 126 -7.21 -8.49 -11.56
CA GLU A 126 -8.44 -7.72 -11.30
C GLU A 126 -8.15 -6.45 -10.52
N TYR A 127 -7.23 -6.50 -9.55
CA TYR A 127 -6.80 -5.32 -8.81
C TYR A 127 -6.11 -4.29 -9.70
N ALA A 128 -5.22 -4.72 -10.60
CA ALA A 128 -4.55 -3.85 -11.56
C ALA A 128 -5.51 -3.30 -12.62
N ASP A 129 -6.41 -4.14 -13.14
CA ASP A 129 -7.40 -3.76 -14.17
C ASP A 129 -8.45 -2.78 -13.62
N SER A 130 -8.67 -2.75 -12.30
CA SER A 130 -9.57 -1.80 -11.63
C SER A 130 -8.94 -0.43 -11.43
N ALA A 131 -7.64 -0.24 -11.66
CA ALA A 131 -6.97 1.03 -11.41
C ALA A 131 -7.52 2.16 -12.30
N VAL A 132 -7.74 3.33 -11.70
CA VAL A 132 -8.15 4.55 -12.41
C VAL A 132 -6.91 5.35 -12.77
N SER A 133 -6.70 5.58 -14.07
CA SER A 133 -5.57 6.33 -14.61
C SER A 133 -6.02 7.70 -15.11
N LEU A 134 -5.40 8.77 -14.61
CA LEU A 134 -5.76 10.15 -14.88
C LEU A 134 -4.54 10.94 -15.38
N ARG A 135 -4.78 11.82 -16.36
CA ARG A 135 -3.75 12.71 -16.90
C ARG A 135 -4.35 14.10 -17.16
N PRO A 136 -3.55 15.18 -17.07
CA PRO A 136 -3.95 16.49 -17.60
C PRO A 136 -4.38 16.39 -19.07
N SER A 137 -5.35 17.20 -19.47
CA SER A 137 -5.99 17.22 -20.80
C SER A 137 -6.74 15.93 -21.19
N GLN A 138 -7.03 15.05 -20.24
CA GLN A 138 -7.86 13.89 -20.47
C GLN A 138 -9.35 14.29 -20.52
N GLU A 139 -10.03 13.90 -21.60
CA GLU A 139 -11.49 14.05 -21.73
C GLU A 139 -12.19 13.01 -20.85
N ILE A 140 -12.69 13.45 -19.75
CA ILE A 140 -13.50 12.68 -18.78
C ILE A 140 -14.36 13.64 -17.98
N SER A 141 -15.66 13.34 -17.86
CA SER A 141 -16.51 14.15 -17.01
C SER A 141 -16.19 13.92 -15.53
N ARG A 142 -16.37 14.96 -14.71
CA ARG A 142 -16.24 14.86 -13.26
C ARG A 142 -17.10 13.72 -12.70
N ASP A 143 -18.35 13.61 -13.13
CA ASP A 143 -19.30 12.59 -12.64
C ASP A 143 -18.85 11.17 -13.01
N LYS A 144 -18.20 10.99 -14.17
CA LYS A 144 -17.57 9.70 -14.52
C LYS A 144 -16.44 9.37 -13.55
N LEU A 145 -15.55 10.32 -13.24
CA LEU A 145 -14.50 10.10 -12.24
C LEU A 145 -15.07 9.75 -10.87
N LEU A 146 -16.15 10.42 -10.41
CA LEU A 146 -16.77 10.11 -9.13
C LEU A 146 -17.32 8.67 -9.07
N ASN A 147 -17.93 8.20 -10.16
CA ASN A 147 -18.41 6.82 -10.26
C ASN A 147 -17.23 5.83 -10.25
N ASP A 148 -16.18 6.10 -11.02
CA ASP A 148 -14.97 5.25 -11.04
C ASP A 148 -14.32 5.14 -9.66
N LEU A 149 -14.27 6.23 -8.88
CA LEU A 149 -13.76 6.22 -7.51
C LEU A 149 -14.60 5.34 -6.57
N VAL A 150 -15.93 5.41 -6.70
CA VAL A 150 -16.85 4.54 -5.92
C VAL A 150 -16.69 3.08 -6.32
N ASP A 151 -16.54 2.78 -7.61
CA ASP A 151 -16.33 1.43 -8.12
C ASP A 151 -15.03 0.80 -7.56
N ILE A 152 -13.99 1.60 -7.35
CA ILE A 152 -12.75 1.16 -6.70
C ILE A 152 -12.75 1.37 -5.17
N GLN A 153 -13.93 1.46 -4.58
CA GLN A 153 -14.16 1.45 -3.12
C GLN A 153 -13.68 2.70 -2.36
N PHE A 154 -13.51 3.84 -3.04
CA PHE A 154 -13.36 5.12 -2.34
C PHE A 154 -14.69 5.61 -1.81
N GLU A 155 -14.67 6.16 -0.60
CA GLU A 155 -15.84 6.75 0.04
C GLU A 155 -15.86 8.27 -0.15
N ARG A 156 -17.01 8.83 -0.56
CA ARG A 156 -17.18 10.28 -0.58
C ARG A 156 -17.39 10.81 0.85
N ASN A 157 -16.52 11.70 1.29
CA ASN A 157 -16.70 12.40 2.55
C ASN A 157 -16.13 13.83 2.45
N ASP A 158 -17.02 14.82 2.36
CA ASP A 158 -16.65 16.20 2.17
C ASP A 158 -16.20 16.88 3.49
N ILE A 159 -16.39 16.23 4.66
CA ILE A 159 -16.07 16.75 5.99
C ILE A 159 -14.81 16.08 6.55
N ASP A 160 -14.81 14.74 6.58
CA ASP A 160 -13.74 13.93 7.16
C ASP A 160 -12.88 13.33 6.03
N PHE A 161 -11.85 14.07 5.64
CA PHE A 161 -10.96 13.72 4.54
C PHE A 161 -9.80 12.86 5.03
N GLN A 162 -9.95 11.54 4.91
CA GLN A 162 -8.99 10.52 5.34
C GLN A 162 -8.61 9.61 4.16
N ARG A 163 -7.67 8.70 4.39
CA ARG A 163 -7.25 7.68 3.42
C ARG A 163 -8.44 6.87 2.90
N GLY A 164 -8.44 6.56 1.61
CA GLY A 164 -9.53 5.86 0.94
C GLY A 164 -10.77 6.72 0.71
N LYS A 165 -10.69 8.04 0.95
CA LYS A 165 -11.82 8.96 0.74
C LYS A 165 -11.53 9.99 -0.33
N PHE A 166 -12.59 10.54 -0.89
CA PHE A 166 -12.54 11.71 -1.76
C PHE A 166 -13.57 12.75 -1.35
N ARG A 167 -13.32 13.99 -1.71
CA ARG A 167 -14.27 15.11 -1.51
C ARG A 167 -14.38 15.96 -2.76
N VAL A 168 -15.51 16.63 -2.90
CA VAL A 168 -15.85 17.42 -4.10
C VAL A 168 -16.21 18.83 -3.72
N ARG A 169 -15.60 19.81 -4.39
CA ARG A 169 -15.89 21.23 -4.23
C ARG A 169 -15.94 21.90 -5.60
N GLY A 170 -17.14 22.09 -6.15
CA GLY A 170 -17.32 22.62 -7.50
C GLY A 170 -16.69 21.69 -8.55
N ASP A 171 -15.78 22.24 -9.34
CA ASP A 171 -15.06 21.51 -10.38
C ASP A 171 -13.74 20.88 -9.89
N VAL A 172 -13.58 20.75 -8.58
CA VAL A 172 -12.39 20.18 -7.95
C VAL A 172 -12.76 18.90 -7.21
N VAL A 173 -12.00 17.83 -7.47
CA VAL A 173 -12.08 16.55 -6.77
C VAL A 173 -10.75 16.34 -6.04
N GLU A 174 -10.79 16.21 -4.72
CA GLU A 174 -9.62 15.86 -3.92
C GLU A 174 -9.73 14.40 -3.49
N ILE A 175 -8.65 13.63 -3.68
CA ILE A 175 -8.61 12.18 -3.51
C ILE A 175 -7.46 11.82 -2.59
N PHE A 176 -7.73 11.07 -1.52
CA PHE A 176 -6.71 10.61 -0.59
C PHE A 176 -6.51 9.10 -0.72
N PRO A 177 -5.47 8.64 -1.47
CA PRO A 177 -5.24 7.22 -1.67
C PRO A 177 -5.01 6.46 -0.37
N ALA A 178 -5.44 5.20 -0.31
CA ALA A 178 -5.25 4.33 0.85
C ALA A 178 -3.77 4.03 1.15
N SER A 179 -2.91 4.11 0.13
CA SER A 179 -1.45 3.86 0.21
C SER A 179 -0.62 5.06 0.70
N ARG A 180 -1.24 6.25 0.85
CA ARG A 180 -0.53 7.49 1.24
C ARG A 180 -0.80 7.85 2.69
N ASP A 181 0.06 8.69 3.27
CA ASP A 181 -0.02 9.11 4.68
C ASP A 181 -0.42 10.57 4.85
N GLU A 182 0.31 11.46 4.23
CA GLU A 182 0.15 12.91 4.37
C GLU A 182 -0.26 13.59 3.07
N HIS A 183 -0.13 12.89 1.94
CA HIS A 183 -0.30 13.45 0.61
C HIS A 183 -1.56 12.91 -0.05
N ALA A 184 -2.35 13.83 -0.57
CA ALA A 184 -3.52 13.58 -1.39
C ALA A 184 -3.34 14.19 -2.79
N PHE A 185 -4.30 13.99 -3.66
CA PHE A 185 -4.28 14.57 -5.00
C PHE A 185 -5.50 15.45 -5.22
N ARG A 186 -5.29 16.55 -5.92
CA ARG A 186 -6.33 17.46 -6.38
C ARG A 186 -6.42 17.38 -7.89
N VAL A 187 -7.61 17.04 -8.39
CA VAL A 187 -7.94 17.01 -9.81
C VAL A 187 -8.88 18.17 -10.08
N GLU A 188 -8.47 19.07 -10.92
CA GLU A 188 -9.22 20.27 -11.31
C GLU A 188 -9.79 20.08 -12.72
N PHE A 189 -11.07 20.35 -12.89
CA PHE A 189 -11.78 20.19 -14.15
C PHE A 189 -12.09 21.53 -14.81
N PHE A 190 -12.04 21.56 -16.14
CA PHE A 190 -12.61 22.60 -16.96
C PHE A 190 -13.62 21.96 -17.93
N GLY A 191 -14.91 22.04 -17.59
CA GLY A 191 -15.95 21.29 -18.30
C GLY A 191 -15.77 19.77 -18.11
N ASP A 192 -15.69 19.04 -19.21
CA ASP A 192 -15.47 17.59 -19.24
C ASP A 192 -14.00 17.22 -19.55
N GLU A 193 -13.07 18.05 -19.15
CA GLU A 193 -11.63 17.82 -19.32
C GLU A 193 -10.91 18.06 -17.99
N ILE A 194 -9.87 17.26 -17.71
CA ILE A 194 -8.97 17.49 -16.58
C ILE A 194 -8.02 18.61 -16.97
N ASP A 195 -8.14 19.77 -16.32
CA ASP A 195 -7.26 20.90 -16.51
C ASP A 195 -5.89 20.68 -15.87
N ARG A 196 -5.90 20.22 -14.61
CA ARG A 196 -4.68 20.03 -13.83
C ARG A 196 -4.84 18.96 -12.76
N ILE A 197 -3.72 18.27 -12.48
CA ILE A 197 -3.57 17.36 -11.34
C ILE A 197 -2.42 17.84 -10.48
N CYS A 198 -2.64 18.00 -9.17
CA CYS A 198 -1.62 18.40 -8.19
C CYS A 198 -1.55 17.42 -7.03
N GLU A 199 -0.35 17.16 -6.54
CA GLU A 199 -0.15 16.58 -5.23
C GLU A 199 -0.34 17.67 -4.18
N ILE A 200 -1.07 17.38 -3.11
CA ILE A 200 -1.38 18.31 -2.02
C ILE A 200 -1.10 17.67 -0.66
N GLU A 201 -0.78 18.50 0.32
CA GLU A 201 -0.78 18.11 1.72
C GLU A 201 -2.23 17.91 2.19
N SER A 202 -2.57 16.75 2.72
CA SER A 202 -3.96 16.36 3.01
C SER A 202 -4.64 17.25 4.05
N LEU A 203 -3.89 17.72 5.06
CA LEU A 203 -4.40 18.54 6.17
C LEU A 203 -4.62 20.01 5.76
N THR A 204 -3.69 20.61 5.06
CA THR A 204 -3.71 22.04 4.73
C THR A 204 -4.25 22.34 3.34
N GLY A 205 -4.24 21.36 2.44
CA GLY A 205 -4.54 21.53 1.02
C GLY A 205 -3.45 22.27 0.24
N ARG A 206 -2.25 22.47 0.84
CA ARG A 206 -1.12 23.13 0.19
C ARG A 206 -0.65 22.32 -1.00
N ASN A 207 -0.51 23.00 -2.15
CA ASN A 207 0.03 22.40 -3.36
C ASN A 207 1.52 22.07 -3.19
N LEU A 208 1.90 20.82 -3.48
CA LEU A 208 3.26 20.31 -3.39
C LEU A 208 3.92 20.18 -4.78
N GLY A 209 3.13 20.12 -5.85
CA GLY A 209 3.63 20.03 -7.22
C GLY A 209 2.56 19.52 -8.18
N GLU A 210 2.80 19.71 -9.46
CA GLU A 210 1.95 19.19 -10.53
C GLU A 210 2.31 17.73 -10.84
N VAL A 211 1.31 16.96 -11.26
CA VAL A 211 1.42 15.53 -11.58
C VAL A 211 0.96 15.28 -13.00
N GLU A 212 1.83 14.75 -13.83
CA GLU A 212 1.57 14.42 -15.23
C GLU A 212 0.74 13.12 -15.41
N HIS A 213 0.80 12.24 -14.43
CA HIS A 213 0.08 10.98 -14.48
C HIS A 213 -0.22 10.49 -13.06
N LEU A 214 -1.48 10.31 -12.76
CA LEU A 214 -1.97 9.76 -11.49
C LEU A 214 -2.62 8.40 -11.73
N VAL A 215 -2.19 7.39 -10.99
CA VAL A 215 -2.84 6.07 -10.95
C VAL A 215 -3.39 5.86 -9.55
N LEU A 216 -4.67 5.53 -9.48
CA LEU A 216 -5.38 5.24 -8.24
C LEU A 216 -5.76 3.77 -8.21
N PHE A 217 -5.35 3.07 -7.18
CA PHE A 217 -5.70 1.68 -6.91
C PHE A 217 -6.88 1.58 -5.95
N PRO A 218 -7.60 0.45 -5.89
CA PRO A 218 -8.71 0.25 -4.97
C PRO A 218 -8.35 0.63 -3.52
N ALA A 219 -9.31 1.28 -2.84
CA ALA A 219 -9.13 1.72 -1.44
C ALA A 219 -9.22 0.56 -0.42
N THR A 220 -9.61 -0.63 -0.87
CA THR A 220 -9.65 -1.88 -0.06
C THR A 220 -9.00 -3.02 -0.84
N HIS A 221 -8.52 -4.03 -0.13
CA HIS A 221 -7.99 -5.26 -0.72
C HIS A 221 -9.09 -6.32 -0.91
#